data_8ade94a493f0076c8b20a008aba8a5b0
#
_entry.id   8ade94a493f0076c8b20a008aba8a5b0
#
_cell.length_a   1.000
_cell.length_b   1.000
_cell.length_c   1.000
_cell.angle_alpha   90.00
_cell.angle_beta   90.00
_cell.angle_gamma   90.00
#
_symmetry.space_group_name_H-M   'P 1'
#
loop_
_entity.id
_entity.type
_entity.pdbx_description
1 polymer ?
#
loop_
_entity_poly.entity_id
_entity_poly.type
_entity_poly.pdbx_seq_one_letter_code
_entity_poly.pdbx_strand_id
1 'polypeptide(L)'
;MTPALQASPLPARVLILGLGWSGRVLAAQLQARGVAVSGTVRDPSAAPHDGLLRHPLRADTAPSPALLEEIAQADAVLCSVPPDAAGDPALRLLLPALRASPALRWVGYLSSTSVYADRAGGWIDERSAADATETAGVQRLLAEAQWRALAGQRGIASAVFRLPGLYGPGRNALVQLAQGRARHVVRPGQVFNRLHVDDLATVIIAAMRRPARQGLYLPSDDEPAPPQDVLAFAAKLGGFALPPAVAWDDPALSPTLRRFYESNKRIDSRGTREALGWAPRFPTYREGLTDLAASLAGHGTALPNSAL
;
A
#
# COMPACT_ATOMS: atom_id res chain seq x y z
N MET A 1 -19.21 -8.42 -26.69
CA MET A 1 -19.50 -8.40 -25.24
C MET A 1 -18.70 -9.55 -24.60
N THR A 2 -17.61 -9.25 -23.92
CA THR A 2 -16.86 -10.25 -23.15
C THR A 2 -17.73 -10.61 -21.92
N PRO A 3 -17.96 -11.92 -21.63
CA PRO A 3 -18.76 -12.28 -20.46
C PRO A 3 -18.10 -11.71 -19.21
N ALA A 4 -18.89 -11.06 -18.36
CA ALA A 4 -18.45 -10.59 -17.07
C ALA A 4 -17.90 -11.80 -16.30
N LEU A 5 -16.59 -11.81 -16.04
CA LEU A 5 -15.93 -12.85 -15.24
C LEU A 5 -16.67 -12.88 -13.88
N GLN A 6 -17.34 -14.00 -13.59
CA GLN A 6 -17.97 -14.20 -12.28
C GLN A 6 -16.87 -14.13 -11.20
N ALA A 7 -17.15 -13.37 -10.14
CA ALA A 7 -16.21 -13.25 -9.02
C ALA A 7 -16.05 -14.60 -8.33
N SER A 8 -14.82 -15.05 -8.17
CA SER A 8 -14.50 -16.25 -7.40
C SER A 8 -14.75 -16.03 -5.90
N PRO A 9 -14.97 -17.09 -5.10
CA PRO A 9 -14.99 -16.97 -3.65
C PRO A 9 -13.64 -16.44 -3.14
N LEU A 10 -13.65 -15.81 -1.98
CA LEU A 10 -12.41 -15.41 -1.31
C LEU A 10 -11.61 -16.63 -0.87
N PRO A 11 -10.27 -16.51 -0.77
CA PRO A 11 -9.45 -17.51 -0.10
C PRO A 11 -9.96 -17.78 1.32
N ALA A 12 -9.94 -19.01 1.79
CA ALA A 12 -10.33 -19.33 3.16
C ALA A 12 -9.26 -18.88 4.17
N ARG A 13 -7.97 -18.93 3.76
CA ARG A 13 -6.82 -18.56 4.58
C ARG A 13 -5.88 -17.63 3.82
N VAL A 14 -5.55 -16.48 4.43
CA VAL A 14 -4.61 -15.49 3.88
C VAL A 14 -3.47 -15.25 4.85
N LEU A 15 -2.24 -15.42 4.37
CA LEU A 15 -1.03 -15.06 5.10
C LEU A 15 -0.49 -13.73 4.58
N ILE A 16 -0.29 -12.74 5.46
CA ILE A 16 0.27 -11.43 5.12
C ILE A 16 1.73 -11.35 5.59
N LEU A 17 2.68 -11.41 4.67
CA LEU A 17 4.08 -11.18 4.97
C LEU A 17 4.33 -9.69 5.16
N GLY A 18 4.70 -9.28 6.39
CA GLY A 18 4.79 -7.89 6.78
C GLY A 18 3.45 -7.32 7.24
N LEU A 19 2.91 -7.81 8.36
CA LEU A 19 1.64 -7.36 8.94
C LEU A 19 1.80 -6.00 9.64
N GLY A 20 2.12 -4.97 8.84
CA GLY A 20 2.22 -3.58 9.26
C GLY A 20 0.87 -2.84 9.22
N TRP A 21 0.91 -1.52 9.14
CA TRP A 21 -0.29 -0.67 9.13
C TRP A 21 -1.30 -1.04 8.04
N SER A 22 -0.88 -1.11 6.76
CA SER A 22 -1.77 -1.49 5.64
C SER A 22 -2.25 -2.94 5.75
N GLY A 23 -1.35 -3.84 6.17
CA GLY A 23 -1.68 -5.27 6.34
C GLY A 23 -2.75 -5.49 7.40
N ARG A 24 -2.75 -4.72 8.49
CA ARG A 24 -3.78 -4.82 9.54
C ARG A 24 -5.15 -4.32 9.05
N VAL A 25 -5.20 -3.26 8.25
CA VAL A 25 -6.47 -2.79 7.67
C VAL A 25 -7.04 -3.86 6.74
N LEU A 26 -6.22 -4.44 5.89
CA LEU A 26 -6.63 -5.56 5.04
C LEU A 26 -7.09 -6.76 5.87
N ALA A 27 -6.34 -7.14 6.91
CA ALA A 27 -6.68 -8.26 7.79
C ALA A 27 -8.05 -8.08 8.42
N ALA A 28 -8.34 -6.91 8.98
CA ALA A 28 -9.65 -6.60 9.56
C ALA A 28 -10.78 -6.73 8.54
N GLN A 29 -10.58 -6.23 7.32
CA GLN A 29 -11.58 -6.33 6.25
C GLN A 29 -11.79 -7.76 5.75
N LEU A 30 -10.74 -8.59 5.72
CA LEU A 30 -10.84 -10.00 5.36
C LEU A 30 -11.54 -10.80 6.46
N GLN A 31 -11.18 -10.59 7.75
CA GLN A 31 -11.83 -11.24 8.90
C GLN A 31 -13.33 -10.92 8.97
N ALA A 32 -13.71 -9.66 8.70
CA ALA A 32 -15.12 -9.27 8.62
C ALA A 32 -15.92 -10.01 7.51
N ARG A 33 -15.21 -10.66 6.59
CA ARG A 33 -15.76 -11.49 5.49
C ARG A 33 -15.60 -13.00 5.75
N GLY A 34 -15.22 -13.39 6.98
CA GLY A 34 -15.05 -14.79 7.36
C GLY A 34 -13.75 -15.44 6.90
N VAL A 35 -12.77 -14.68 6.43
CA VAL A 35 -11.46 -15.19 6.02
C VAL A 35 -10.53 -15.33 7.22
N ALA A 36 -9.90 -16.47 7.40
CA ALA A 36 -8.84 -16.64 8.40
C ALA A 36 -7.59 -15.88 7.95
N VAL A 37 -7.07 -15.00 8.81
CA VAL A 37 -5.89 -14.18 8.48
C VAL A 37 -4.82 -14.34 9.54
N SER A 38 -3.61 -14.58 9.07
CA SER A 38 -2.39 -14.54 9.87
C SER A 38 -1.35 -13.63 9.22
N GLY A 39 -0.27 -13.34 9.91
CA GLY A 39 0.78 -12.53 9.29
C GLY A 39 2.12 -12.61 9.98
N THR A 40 3.12 -12.01 9.34
CA THR A 40 4.47 -11.95 9.90
C THR A 40 4.81 -10.55 10.39
N VAL A 41 5.55 -10.48 11.49
CA VAL A 41 6.12 -9.25 12.06
C VAL A 41 7.55 -9.51 12.48
N ARG A 42 8.34 -8.46 12.64
CA ARG A 42 9.73 -8.60 13.13
C ARG A 42 9.79 -9.02 14.59
N ASP A 43 8.89 -8.47 15.40
CA ASP A 43 8.78 -8.76 16.83
C ASP A 43 7.29 -8.89 17.20
N PRO A 44 6.80 -10.12 17.48
CA PRO A 44 5.43 -10.32 17.90
C PRO A 44 5.09 -9.70 19.27
N SER A 45 6.08 -9.55 20.17
CA SER A 45 5.86 -8.98 21.51
C SER A 45 5.55 -7.49 21.48
N ALA A 46 6.04 -6.77 20.46
CA ALA A 46 5.77 -5.36 20.25
C ALA A 46 4.51 -5.09 19.42
N ALA A 47 3.77 -6.14 19.04
CA ALA A 47 2.60 -6.02 18.19
C ALA A 47 1.32 -5.76 19.02
N PRO A 48 0.30 -5.06 18.46
CA PRO A 48 -0.98 -4.88 19.13
C PRO A 48 -1.69 -6.21 19.46
N HIS A 49 -2.41 -6.24 20.57
CA HIS A 49 -3.27 -7.37 20.95
C HIS A 49 -4.66 -7.25 20.27
N ASP A 50 -4.71 -7.48 18.96
CA ASP A 50 -5.92 -7.38 18.12
C ASP A 50 -6.45 -8.75 17.67
N GLY A 51 -6.02 -9.84 18.31
CA GLY A 51 -6.46 -11.20 18.00
C GLY A 51 -5.87 -11.83 16.74
N LEU A 52 -5.00 -11.11 16.01
CA LEU A 52 -4.35 -11.65 14.82
C LEU A 52 -3.19 -12.59 15.19
N LEU A 53 -3.16 -13.77 14.59
CA LEU A 53 -2.03 -14.69 14.72
C LEU A 53 -0.80 -14.10 14.01
N ARG A 54 0.32 -14.00 14.74
CA ARG A 54 1.56 -13.43 14.25
C ARG A 54 2.74 -14.36 14.40
N HIS A 55 3.51 -14.45 13.35
CA HIS A 55 4.76 -15.22 13.32
C HIS A 55 5.95 -14.27 13.21
N PRO A 56 7.05 -14.50 13.93
CA PRO A 56 8.28 -13.73 13.74
C PRO A 56 8.85 -14.05 12.36
N LEU A 57 9.29 -13.01 11.65
CA LEU A 57 10.05 -13.14 10.40
C LEU A 57 11.15 -12.07 10.37
N ARG A 58 12.39 -12.51 10.40
CA ARG A 58 13.61 -11.69 10.37
C ARG A 58 14.56 -12.26 9.34
N ALA A 59 15.33 -11.39 8.70
CA ALA A 59 16.25 -11.78 7.63
C ALA A 59 17.39 -12.69 8.09
N ASP A 60 17.73 -12.63 9.37
CA ASP A 60 18.85 -13.32 10.02
C ASP A 60 18.43 -14.60 10.77
N THR A 61 17.15 -14.98 10.71
CA THR A 61 16.62 -16.08 11.51
C THR A 61 15.84 -17.05 10.62
N ALA A 62 16.05 -18.35 10.81
CA ALA A 62 15.28 -19.37 10.11
C ALA A 62 13.78 -19.24 10.45
N PRO A 63 12.90 -19.48 9.47
CA PRO A 63 11.44 -19.49 9.72
C PRO A 63 11.07 -20.54 10.75
N SER A 64 10.16 -20.16 11.67
CA SER A 64 9.69 -21.11 12.69
C SER A 64 8.85 -22.25 12.07
N PRO A 65 8.81 -23.45 12.70
CA PRO A 65 7.92 -24.52 12.24
C PRO A 65 6.47 -24.09 12.11
N ALA A 66 5.97 -23.27 13.04
CA ALA A 66 4.61 -22.75 13.01
C ALA A 66 4.34 -21.84 11.80
N LEU A 67 5.32 -21.02 11.36
CA LEU A 67 5.18 -20.23 10.14
C LEU A 67 5.19 -21.14 8.89
N LEU A 68 6.02 -22.16 8.87
CA LEU A 68 6.05 -23.12 7.75
C LEU A 68 4.74 -23.88 7.60
N GLU A 69 4.14 -24.27 8.72
CA GLU A 69 2.82 -24.89 8.74
C GLU A 69 1.72 -23.93 8.25
N GLU A 70 1.76 -22.66 8.67
CA GLU A 70 0.83 -21.63 8.19
C GLU A 70 0.96 -21.43 6.66
N ILE A 71 2.17 -21.42 6.11
CA ILE A 71 2.39 -21.35 4.66
C ILE A 71 1.81 -22.55 3.94
N ALA A 72 1.93 -23.75 4.50
CA ALA A 72 1.39 -24.98 3.89
C ALA A 72 -0.15 -24.95 3.80
N GLN A 73 -0.82 -24.24 4.69
CA GLN A 73 -2.29 -24.14 4.79
C GLN A 73 -2.86 -22.89 4.09
N ALA A 74 -2.05 -21.88 3.76
CA ALA A 74 -2.51 -20.62 3.17
C ALA A 74 -2.92 -20.81 1.71
N ASP A 75 -4.15 -20.40 1.37
CA ASP A 75 -4.62 -20.33 -0.02
C ASP A 75 -4.01 -19.14 -0.77
N ALA A 76 -3.78 -18.04 -0.04
CA ALA A 76 -3.24 -16.82 -0.58
C ALA A 76 -2.15 -16.23 0.32
N VAL A 77 -1.11 -15.67 -0.31
CA VAL A 77 -0.03 -14.95 0.36
C VAL A 77 0.09 -13.55 -0.23
N LEU A 78 0.05 -12.53 0.62
CA LEU A 78 0.34 -11.15 0.26
C LEU A 78 1.64 -10.71 0.90
N CYS A 79 2.57 -10.14 0.13
CA CYS A 79 3.79 -9.55 0.66
C CYS A 79 3.74 -8.02 0.63
N SER A 80 4.02 -7.41 1.78
CA SER A 80 4.20 -5.97 1.97
C SER A 80 5.59 -5.60 2.51
N VAL A 81 6.50 -6.58 2.58
CA VAL A 81 7.86 -6.36 3.06
C VAL A 81 8.62 -5.49 2.06
N PRO A 82 9.34 -4.45 2.52
CA PRO A 82 10.20 -3.66 1.64
C PRO A 82 11.33 -4.52 1.05
N PRO A 83 11.64 -4.39 -0.25
CA PRO A 83 12.75 -5.10 -0.87
C PRO A 83 14.10 -4.51 -0.44
N ASP A 84 15.16 -5.30 -0.64
CA ASP A 84 16.54 -4.89 -0.53
C ASP A 84 17.28 -5.03 -1.88
N ALA A 85 18.61 -4.92 -1.91
CA ALA A 85 19.40 -5.02 -3.12
C ALA A 85 19.28 -6.39 -3.84
N ALA A 86 18.90 -7.45 -3.12
CA ALA A 86 18.70 -8.79 -3.67
C ALA A 86 17.19 -9.10 -3.95
N GLY A 87 16.32 -8.10 -3.89
CA GLY A 87 14.88 -8.24 -4.10
C GLY A 87 14.11 -8.43 -2.79
N ASP A 88 13.12 -9.32 -2.76
CA ASP A 88 12.26 -9.51 -1.59
C ASP A 88 12.91 -10.44 -0.55
N PRO A 89 13.28 -9.94 0.66
CA PRO A 89 13.90 -10.75 1.70
C PRO A 89 12.96 -11.83 2.28
N ALA A 90 11.66 -11.56 2.36
CA ALA A 90 10.69 -12.54 2.85
C ALA A 90 10.54 -13.69 1.85
N LEU A 91 10.47 -13.37 0.56
CA LEU A 91 10.41 -14.40 -0.48
C LEU A 91 11.68 -15.28 -0.48
N ARG A 92 12.88 -14.68 -0.36
CA ARG A 92 14.12 -15.46 -0.31
C ARG A 92 14.14 -16.47 0.83
N LEU A 93 13.69 -16.07 2.03
CA LEU A 93 13.64 -16.96 3.20
C LEU A 93 12.60 -18.07 3.06
N LEU A 94 11.45 -17.75 2.47
CA LEU A 94 10.28 -18.64 2.46
C LEU A 94 10.10 -19.39 1.12
N LEU A 95 10.98 -19.16 0.14
CA LEU A 95 10.83 -19.70 -1.21
C LEU A 95 10.66 -21.23 -1.26
N PRO A 96 11.42 -22.05 -0.51
CA PRO A 96 11.21 -23.49 -0.50
C PRO A 96 9.81 -23.88 0.00
N ALA A 97 9.34 -23.27 1.08
CA ALA A 97 8.02 -23.54 1.66
C ALA A 97 6.89 -23.08 0.72
N LEU A 98 7.00 -21.88 0.14
CA LEU A 98 6.03 -21.36 -0.82
C LEU A 98 5.94 -22.21 -2.10
N ARG A 99 7.08 -22.74 -2.56
CA ARG A 99 7.11 -23.68 -3.69
C ARG A 99 6.44 -25.01 -3.38
N ALA A 100 6.63 -25.51 -2.19
CA ALA A 100 6.10 -26.79 -1.74
C ALA A 100 4.65 -26.73 -1.23
N SER A 101 4.11 -25.53 -0.96
CA SER A 101 2.77 -25.37 -0.35
C SER A 101 1.67 -25.99 -1.23
N PRO A 102 0.90 -26.99 -0.74
CA PRO A 102 -0.15 -27.63 -1.52
C PRO A 102 -1.40 -26.77 -1.66
N ALA A 103 -1.63 -25.85 -0.73
CA ALA A 103 -2.84 -25.02 -0.68
C ALA A 103 -2.73 -23.77 -1.53
N LEU A 104 -1.53 -23.21 -1.73
CA LEU A 104 -1.32 -21.90 -2.33
C LEU A 104 -1.86 -21.81 -3.77
N ARG A 105 -2.74 -20.83 -4.01
CA ARG A 105 -3.42 -20.56 -5.30
C ARG A 105 -3.21 -19.12 -5.80
N TRP A 106 -2.84 -18.21 -4.91
CA TRP A 106 -2.69 -16.78 -5.24
C TRP A 106 -1.54 -16.16 -4.46
N VAL A 107 -0.77 -15.30 -5.12
CA VAL A 107 0.25 -14.46 -4.47
C VAL A 107 0.06 -13.00 -4.87
N GLY A 108 0.21 -12.09 -3.90
CA GLY A 108 0.18 -10.64 -4.11
C GLY A 108 1.45 -9.97 -3.62
N TYR A 109 1.87 -8.92 -4.32
CA TYR A 109 3.01 -8.10 -3.93
C TYR A 109 2.64 -6.62 -3.92
N LEU A 110 2.86 -5.93 -2.80
CA LEU A 110 2.69 -4.48 -2.69
C LEU A 110 3.95 -3.78 -3.18
N SER A 111 3.93 -3.38 -4.43
CA SER A 111 4.97 -2.59 -5.08
C SER A 111 4.73 -1.08 -4.88
N SER A 112 5.38 -0.23 -5.65
CA SER A 112 5.30 1.23 -5.57
C SER A 112 5.38 1.84 -6.96
N THR A 113 4.80 3.02 -7.14
CA THR A 113 4.98 3.84 -8.35
C THR A 113 6.40 4.39 -8.53
N SER A 114 7.31 4.15 -7.57
CA SER A 114 8.74 4.40 -7.74
C SER A 114 9.40 3.56 -8.84
N VAL A 115 8.71 2.53 -9.34
CA VAL A 115 9.16 1.73 -10.51
C VAL A 115 9.09 2.51 -11.82
N TYR A 116 8.44 3.66 -11.84
CA TYR A 116 8.38 4.56 -12.99
C TYR A 116 9.31 5.76 -12.75
N ALA A 117 10.10 6.11 -13.74
CA ALA A 117 10.89 7.34 -13.73
C ALA A 117 9.97 8.59 -13.69
N ASP A 118 10.57 9.76 -13.64
CA ASP A 118 9.84 11.03 -13.75
C ASP A 118 9.09 11.13 -15.09
N ARG A 119 7.92 11.72 -15.05
CA ARG A 119 7.09 11.98 -16.26
C ARG A 119 6.76 13.47 -16.43
N ALA A 120 7.45 14.34 -15.70
CA ALA A 120 7.18 15.78 -15.72
C ALA A 120 5.68 16.13 -15.57
N GLY A 121 4.97 15.35 -14.72
CA GLY A 121 3.52 15.49 -14.53
C GLY A 121 2.65 14.74 -15.55
N GLY A 122 3.23 13.99 -16.49
CA GLY A 122 2.49 13.15 -17.42
C GLY A 122 1.80 11.97 -16.76
N TRP A 123 0.85 11.36 -17.49
CA TRP A 123 0.07 10.22 -17.02
C TRP A 123 0.79 8.88 -17.22
N ILE A 124 0.59 7.98 -16.28
CA ILE A 124 1.00 6.58 -16.33
C ILE A 124 -0.19 5.66 -16.09
N ASP A 125 -0.14 4.48 -16.69
CA ASP A 125 -1.08 3.38 -16.55
C ASP A 125 -0.34 2.03 -16.42
N GLU A 126 -1.06 0.91 -16.45
CA GLU A 126 -0.50 -0.44 -16.39
C GLU A 126 0.39 -0.80 -17.60
N ARG A 127 0.26 -0.08 -18.72
CA ARG A 127 1.02 -0.31 -19.96
C ARG A 127 2.28 0.55 -20.02
N SER A 128 2.38 1.54 -19.16
CA SER A 128 3.52 2.45 -19.09
C SER A 128 4.81 1.69 -18.73
N ALA A 129 5.91 2.03 -19.38
CA ALA A 129 7.21 1.42 -19.13
C ALA A 129 7.63 1.61 -17.67
N ALA A 130 8.00 0.50 -17.01
CA ALA A 130 8.58 0.51 -15.68
C ALA A 130 10.10 0.66 -15.81
N ASP A 131 10.55 1.89 -15.81
CA ASP A 131 11.90 2.34 -16.18
C ASP A 131 12.60 3.06 -15.01
N ALA A 132 12.45 2.51 -13.81
CA ALA A 132 13.05 3.07 -12.59
C ALA A 132 14.55 3.32 -12.75
N THR A 133 14.97 4.52 -12.40
CA THR A 133 16.39 4.92 -12.33
C THR A 133 16.91 4.94 -10.89
N GLU A 134 15.99 5.12 -9.93
CA GLU A 134 16.31 5.16 -8.51
C GLU A 134 16.41 3.77 -7.90
N THR A 135 17.36 3.59 -6.98
CA THR A 135 17.61 2.31 -6.29
C THR A 135 16.36 1.66 -5.73
N ALA A 136 15.50 2.42 -5.07
CA ALA A 136 14.26 1.90 -4.50
C ALA A 136 13.30 1.33 -5.56
N GLY A 137 13.19 1.97 -6.71
CA GLY A 137 12.38 1.50 -7.83
C GLY A 137 12.95 0.24 -8.48
N VAL A 138 14.28 0.21 -8.69
CA VAL A 138 14.98 -0.96 -9.24
C VAL A 138 14.82 -2.19 -8.34
N GLN A 139 14.99 -2.02 -7.03
CA GLN A 139 14.75 -3.10 -6.06
C GLN A 139 13.29 -3.60 -6.08
N ARG A 140 12.32 -2.70 -6.26
CA ARG A 140 10.91 -3.07 -6.41
C ARG A 140 10.67 -3.90 -7.68
N LEU A 141 11.26 -3.51 -8.81
CA LEU A 141 11.15 -4.28 -10.07
C LEU A 141 11.73 -5.68 -9.93
N LEU A 142 12.86 -5.83 -9.24
CA LEU A 142 13.45 -7.12 -8.95
C LEU A 142 12.50 -8.00 -8.12
N ALA A 143 11.92 -7.45 -7.05
CA ALA A 143 10.96 -8.15 -6.21
C ALA A 143 9.67 -8.53 -7.00
N GLU A 144 9.13 -7.62 -7.83
CA GLU A 144 8.01 -7.93 -8.74
C GLU A 144 8.32 -9.15 -9.63
N ALA A 145 9.51 -9.17 -10.24
CA ALA A 145 9.94 -10.27 -11.10
C ALA A 145 10.06 -11.60 -10.34
N GLN A 146 10.60 -11.56 -9.10
CA GLN A 146 10.73 -12.72 -8.23
C GLN A 146 9.37 -13.33 -7.85
N TRP A 147 8.39 -12.52 -7.46
CA TRP A 147 7.03 -12.98 -7.13
C TRP A 147 6.30 -13.52 -8.36
N ARG A 148 6.43 -12.88 -9.52
CA ARG A 148 5.88 -13.41 -10.80
C ARG A 148 6.53 -14.71 -11.21
N ALA A 149 7.84 -14.86 -11.00
CA ALA A 149 8.54 -16.10 -11.30
C ALA A 149 8.05 -17.27 -10.42
N LEU A 150 7.86 -17.05 -9.11
CA LEU A 150 7.26 -18.04 -8.22
C LEU A 150 5.87 -18.45 -8.73
N ALA A 151 5.01 -17.48 -9.02
CA ALA A 151 3.65 -17.75 -9.49
C ALA A 151 3.65 -18.53 -10.83
N GLY A 152 4.52 -18.14 -11.76
CA GLY A 152 4.67 -18.83 -13.05
C GLY A 152 5.14 -20.29 -12.90
N GLN A 153 6.13 -20.52 -12.04
CA GLN A 153 6.64 -21.89 -11.75
C GLN A 153 5.58 -22.79 -11.09
N ARG A 154 4.71 -22.17 -10.27
CA ARG A 154 3.61 -22.86 -9.59
C ARG A 154 2.34 -23.00 -10.44
N GLY A 155 2.22 -22.24 -11.53
CA GLY A 155 0.99 -22.17 -12.33
C GLY A 155 -0.18 -21.49 -11.59
N ILE A 156 0.10 -20.65 -10.59
CA ILE A 156 -0.92 -19.97 -9.78
C ILE A 156 -1.11 -18.51 -10.20
N ALA A 157 -2.18 -17.88 -9.71
CA ALA A 157 -2.46 -16.47 -9.96
C ALA A 157 -1.50 -15.55 -9.19
N SER A 158 -1.19 -14.39 -9.78
CA SER A 158 -0.40 -13.36 -9.12
C SER A 158 -0.97 -11.96 -9.33
N ALA A 159 -0.75 -11.07 -8.36
CA ALA A 159 -1.13 -9.67 -8.43
C ALA A 159 -0.01 -8.77 -7.92
N VAL A 160 0.40 -7.81 -8.73
CA VAL A 160 1.34 -6.76 -8.33
C VAL A 160 0.57 -5.45 -8.26
N PHE A 161 0.67 -4.76 -7.13
CA PHE A 161 0.04 -3.47 -6.90
C PHE A 161 1.12 -2.38 -6.83
N ARG A 162 1.19 -1.53 -7.84
CA ARG A 162 2.11 -0.37 -7.87
C ARG A 162 1.43 0.82 -7.21
N LEU A 163 1.69 0.98 -5.92
CA LEU A 163 0.96 1.87 -5.02
C LEU A 163 1.47 3.30 -5.06
N PRO A 164 0.56 4.29 -5.01
CA PRO A 164 0.87 5.70 -4.73
C PRO A 164 1.13 5.93 -3.24
N GLY A 165 1.11 7.21 -2.82
CA GLY A 165 1.11 7.58 -1.42
C GLY A 165 -0.13 7.09 -0.69
N LEU A 166 0.05 6.32 0.37
CA LEU A 166 -1.07 5.80 1.18
C LEU A 166 -1.36 6.74 2.35
N TYR A 167 -2.66 6.97 2.61
CA TYR A 167 -3.12 7.73 3.76
C TYR A 167 -4.34 7.05 4.43
N GLY A 168 -4.68 7.48 5.64
CA GLY A 168 -5.81 6.93 6.39
C GLY A 168 -5.66 7.15 7.89
N PRO A 169 -6.34 6.37 8.75
CA PRO A 169 -6.29 6.52 10.20
C PRO A 169 -4.85 6.50 10.74
N GLY A 170 -4.48 7.50 11.52
CA GLY A 170 -3.15 7.66 12.11
C GLY A 170 -2.04 8.12 11.14
N ARG A 171 -2.29 8.15 9.82
CA ARG A 171 -1.32 8.54 8.78
C ARG A 171 -1.97 9.43 7.74
N ASN A 172 -2.13 10.71 8.05
CA ASN A 172 -2.74 11.69 7.15
C ASN A 172 -2.30 13.13 7.53
N ALA A 173 -2.68 14.10 6.72
CA ALA A 173 -2.31 15.49 6.92
C ALA A 173 -2.89 16.12 8.21
N LEU A 174 -4.10 15.71 8.64
CA LEU A 174 -4.70 16.18 9.90
C LEU A 174 -3.84 15.77 11.10
N VAL A 175 -3.41 14.51 11.15
CA VAL A 175 -2.54 14.01 12.22
C VAL A 175 -1.19 14.73 12.22
N GLN A 176 -0.62 15.00 11.05
CA GLN A 176 0.65 15.72 10.94
C GLN A 176 0.52 17.17 11.45
N LEU A 177 -0.58 17.84 11.12
CA LEU A 177 -0.89 19.20 11.62
C LEU A 177 -1.09 19.18 13.12
N ALA A 178 -1.93 18.30 13.66
CA ALA A 178 -2.20 18.18 15.09
C ALA A 178 -0.93 17.92 15.92
N GLN A 179 0.06 17.21 15.34
CA GLN A 179 1.33 16.89 16.00
C GLN A 179 2.44 17.93 15.73
N GLY A 180 2.15 19.04 15.05
CA GLY A 180 3.15 20.04 14.69
C GLY A 180 4.27 19.54 13.77
N ARG A 181 4.05 18.40 13.07
CA ARG A 181 5.03 17.77 12.19
C ARG A 181 4.81 18.06 10.72
N ALA A 182 3.70 18.75 10.37
CA ALA A 182 3.40 19.10 9.00
C ALA A 182 4.49 20.00 8.40
N ARG A 183 4.83 19.75 7.14
CA ARG A 183 5.73 20.60 6.35
C ARG A 183 4.96 21.13 5.15
N HIS A 184 4.84 22.44 5.04
CA HIS A 184 4.18 23.11 3.92
C HIS A 184 5.20 23.33 2.80
N VAL A 185 5.56 22.23 2.10
CA VAL A 185 6.52 22.29 1.00
C VAL A 185 5.80 22.63 -0.29
N VAL A 186 6.31 23.62 -1.02
CA VAL A 186 5.74 24.12 -2.27
C VAL A 186 6.69 23.86 -3.43
N ARG A 187 6.21 23.15 -4.46
CA ARG A 187 6.85 23.01 -5.77
C ARG A 187 5.81 23.27 -6.87
N PRO A 188 5.96 24.31 -7.69
CA PRO A 188 5.02 24.59 -8.78
C PRO A 188 4.88 23.40 -9.73
N GLY A 189 3.64 23.05 -10.09
CA GLY A 189 3.33 21.96 -11.02
C GLY A 189 3.47 20.53 -10.44
N GLN A 190 3.97 20.37 -9.23
CA GLN A 190 4.08 19.06 -8.59
C GLN A 190 2.71 18.52 -8.20
N VAL A 191 2.47 17.23 -8.50
CA VAL A 191 1.31 16.49 -7.97
C VAL A 191 1.76 15.19 -7.32
N PHE A 192 0.99 14.74 -6.32
CA PHE A 192 1.11 13.41 -5.76
C PHE A 192 -0.21 12.66 -5.94
N ASN A 193 -0.09 11.38 -6.30
CA ASN A 193 -1.21 10.46 -6.32
C ASN A 193 -1.38 9.86 -4.92
N ARG A 194 -2.63 9.52 -4.58
CA ARG A 194 -2.98 9.00 -3.25
C ARG A 194 -3.95 7.84 -3.36
N LEU A 195 -3.98 7.06 -2.29
CA LEU A 195 -4.98 6.02 -2.12
C LEU A 195 -5.28 5.88 -0.62
N HIS A 196 -6.55 5.90 -0.26
CA HIS A 196 -6.94 5.60 1.12
C HIS A 196 -6.64 4.13 1.45
N VAL A 197 -6.19 3.85 2.68
CA VAL A 197 -5.80 2.49 3.08
C VAL A 197 -6.96 1.50 3.04
N ASP A 198 -8.19 1.95 3.27
CA ASP A 198 -9.38 1.09 3.12
C ASP A 198 -9.63 0.73 1.66
N ASP A 199 -9.36 1.64 0.75
CA ASP A 199 -9.46 1.39 -0.69
C ASP A 199 -8.35 0.46 -1.18
N LEU A 200 -7.15 0.54 -0.58
CA LEU A 200 -6.12 -0.46 -0.81
C LEU A 200 -6.61 -1.86 -0.39
N ALA A 201 -7.24 -1.99 0.77
CA ALA A 201 -7.77 -3.29 1.21
C ALA A 201 -8.85 -3.80 0.25
N THR A 202 -9.78 -2.95 -0.19
CA THR A 202 -10.86 -3.36 -1.10
C THR A 202 -10.35 -3.73 -2.50
N VAL A 203 -9.34 -3.05 -3.04
CA VAL A 203 -8.76 -3.41 -4.35
C VAL A 203 -7.99 -4.74 -4.29
N ILE A 204 -7.29 -5.03 -3.19
CA ILE A 204 -6.65 -6.33 -2.99
C ILE A 204 -7.69 -7.45 -2.91
N ILE A 205 -8.77 -7.23 -2.16
CA ILE A 205 -9.90 -8.17 -2.06
C ILE A 205 -10.54 -8.39 -3.45
N ALA A 206 -10.70 -7.35 -4.24
CA ALA A 206 -11.22 -7.45 -5.61
C ALA A 206 -10.29 -8.30 -6.50
N ALA A 207 -8.96 -8.14 -6.38
CA ALA A 207 -7.99 -8.94 -7.12
C ALA A 207 -7.97 -10.42 -6.66
N MET A 208 -8.21 -10.72 -5.39
CA MET A 208 -8.40 -12.09 -4.91
C MET A 208 -9.67 -12.73 -5.49
N ARG A 209 -10.73 -11.95 -5.67
CA ARG A 209 -12.00 -12.40 -6.27
C ARG A 209 -11.96 -12.52 -7.80
N ARG A 210 -11.01 -11.85 -8.46
CA ARG A 210 -10.78 -11.88 -9.90
C ARG A 210 -9.32 -12.23 -10.18
N PRO A 211 -8.89 -13.46 -9.82
CA PRO A 211 -7.50 -13.83 -9.90
C PRO A 211 -7.05 -13.88 -11.37
N ALA A 212 -6.08 -13.02 -11.70
CA ALA A 212 -5.40 -13.04 -13.00
C ALA A 212 -4.11 -13.84 -12.91
N ARG A 213 -3.71 -14.47 -14.03
CA ARG A 213 -2.46 -15.24 -14.08
C ARG A 213 -1.23 -14.36 -13.77
N GLN A 214 -1.25 -13.11 -14.23
CA GLN A 214 -0.22 -12.10 -13.95
C GLN A 214 -0.89 -10.73 -13.87
N GLY A 215 -1.61 -10.45 -12.79
CA GLY A 215 -2.25 -9.16 -12.58
C GLY A 215 -1.23 -8.05 -12.29
N LEU A 216 -1.41 -6.90 -12.92
CA LEU A 216 -0.69 -5.67 -12.62
C LEU A 216 -1.73 -4.57 -12.44
N TYR A 217 -1.66 -3.88 -11.29
CA TYR A 217 -2.66 -2.91 -10.88
C TYR A 217 -2.01 -1.61 -10.40
N LEU A 218 -2.57 -0.48 -10.83
CA LEU A 218 -2.20 0.87 -10.40
C LEU A 218 -3.39 1.56 -9.71
N PRO A 219 -3.78 1.13 -8.51
CA PRO A 219 -4.90 1.75 -7.81
C PRO A 219 -4.53 3.15 -7.31
N SER A 220 -5.40 4.11 -7.56
CA SER A 220 -5.29 5.50 -7.11
C SER A 220 -6.67 6.13 -6.95
N ASP A 221 -6.75 7.20 -6.17
CA ASP A 221 -7.89 8.12 -6.21
C ASP A 221 -7.93 8.91 -7.53
N ASP A 222 -8.95 9.75 -7.72
CA ASP A 222 -9.21 10.47 -8.97
C ASP A 222 -8.56 11.86 -9.02
N GLU A 223 -7.97 12.33 -7.90
CA GLU A 223 -7.47 13.69 -7.78
C GLU A 223 -5.94 13.70 -7.47
N PRO A 224 -5.07 13.49 -8.48
CA PRO A 224 -3.66 13.83 -8.30
C PRO A 224 -3.53 15.30 -7.93
N ALA A 225 -3.07 15.61 -6.73
CA ALA A 225 -3.12 16.97 -6.21
C ALA A 225 -1.76 17.44 -5.67
N PRO A 226 -1.45 18.75 -5.76
CA PRO A 226 -0.29 19.33 -5.12
C PRO A 226 -0.30 19.06 -3.61
N PRO A 227 0.84 18.69 -3.01
CA PRO A 227 0.89 18.38 -1.57
C PRO A 227 0.51 19.56 -0.68
N GLN A 228 0.84 20.80 -1.09
CA GLN A 228 0.45 22.02 -0.39
C GLN A 228 -1.07 22.23 -0.35
N ASP A 229 -1.79 21.86 -1.43
CA ASP A 229 -3.26 22.03 -1.49
C ASP A 229 -3.96 21.04 -0.55
N VAL A 230 -3.45 19.82 -0.47
CA VAL A 230 -3.95 18.80 0.46
C VAL A 230 -3.70 19.20 1.90
N LEU A 231 -2.53 19.80 2.19
CA LEU A 231 -2.22 20.31 3.52
C LEU A 231 -3.11 21.49 3.89
N ALA A 232 -3.33 22.44 2.97
CA ALA A 232 -4.21 23.59 3.18
C ALA A 232 -5.67 23.14 3.40
N PHE A 233 -6.15 22.16 2.63
CA PHE A 233 -7.47 21.58 2.84
C PHE A 233 -7.60 20.93 4.22
N ALA A 234 -6.61 20.13 4.64
CA ALA A 234 -6.60 19.51 5.96
C ALA A 234 -6.54 20.55 7.10
N ALA A 235 -5.73 21.62 6.94
CA ALA A 235 -5.64 22.70 7.91
C ALA A 235 -7.00 23.40 8.09
N LYS A 236 -7.66 23.75 6.98
CA LYS A 236 -9.01 24.34 7.00
C LYS A 236 -10.02 23.40 7.66
N LEU A 237 -10.00 22.12 7.31
CA LEU A 237 -10.93 21.11 7.81
C LEU A 237 -10.77 20.88 9.32
N GLY A 238 -9.54 20.84 9.81
CA GLY A 238 -9.23 20.59 11.22
C GLY A 238 -9.10 21.85 12.08
N GLY A 239 -9.26 23.07 11.52
CA GLY A 239 -9.08 24.31 12.24
C GLY A 239 -7.64 24.63 12.64
N PHE A 240 -6.66 24.08 11.93
CA PHE A 240 -5.24 24.29 12.20
C PHE A 240 -4.67 25.50 11.46
N ALA A 241 -3.68 26.17 12.06
CA ALA A 241 -2.84 27.10 11.34
C ALA A 241 -1.99 26.34 10.29
N LEU A 242 -1.91 26.90 9.07
CA LEU A 242 -1.03 26.36 8.04
C LEU A 242 0.42 26.77 8.37
N PRO A 243 1.37 25.82 8.41
CA PRO A 243 2.78 26.15 8.62
C PRO A 243 3.32 27.08 7.52
N PRO A 244 4.37 27.87 7.78
CA PRO A 244 5.03 28.67 6.76
C PRO A 244 5.43 27.84 5.56
N ALA A 245 5.27 28.40 4.35
CA ALA A 245 5.66 27.75 3.11
C ALA A 245 7.19 27.64 3.01
N VAL A 246 7.67 26.49 2.54
CA VAL A 246 9.09 26.20 2.32
C VAL A 246 9.24 25.71 0.87
N ALA A 247 10.26 26.20 0.16
CA ALA A 247 10.56 25.72 -1.18
C ALA A 247 11.00 24.25 -1.15
N TRP A 248 10.65 23.48 -2.17
CA TRP A 248 10.95 22.03 -2.21
C TRP A 248 12.47 21.71 -2.23
N ASP A 249 13.29 22.63 -2.71
CA ASP A 249 14.74 22.54 -2.80
C ASP A 249 15.47 23.19 -1.62
N ASP A 250 14.74 23.68 -0.62
CA ASP A 250 15.33 24.26 0.59
C ASP A 250 16.29 23.24 1.24
N PRO A 251 17.57 23.64 1.48
CA PRO A 251 18.57 22.76 2.09
C PRO A 251 18.22 22.30 3.51
N ALA A 252 17.34 22.98 4.23
CA ALA A 252 16.84 22.58 5.54
C ALA A 252 15.90 21.36 5.47
N LEU A 253 15.34 21.02 4.31
CA LEU A 253 14.55 19.80 4.12
C LEU A 253 15.45 18.57 4.08
N SER A 254 15.01 17.48 4.72
CA SER A 254 15.76 16.23 4.67
C SER A 254 15.94 15.74 3.23
N PRO A 255 17.07 15.11 2.89
CA PRO A 255 17.29 14.53 1.56
C PRO A 255 16.19 13.53 1.15
N THR A 256 15.66 12.79 2.09
CA THR A 256 14.54 11.86 1.86
C THR A 256 13.28 12.59 1.43
N LEU A 257 12.94 13.71 2.09
CA LEU A 257 11.76 14.49 1.72
C LEU A 257 11.93 15.13 0.34
N ARG A 258 13.08 15.72 0.05
CA ARG A 258 13.37 16.32 -1.26
C ARG A 258 13.23 15.33 -2.40
N ARG A 259 13.72 14.08 -2.24
CA ARG A 259 13.59 13.01 -3.26
C ARG A 259 12.15 12.74 -3.67
N PHE A 260 11.17 12.86 -2.78
CA PHE A 260 9.75 12.71 -3.16
C PHE A 260 9.29 13.75 -4.16
N TYR A 261 9.93 14.92 -4.19
CA TYR A 261 9.60 16.00 -5.11
C TYR A 261 10.36 15.91 -6.45
N GLU A 262 11.35 15.05 -6.60
CA GLU A 262 12.15 14.89 -7.83
C GLU A 262 11.37 14.18 -8.94
N SER A 263 10.33 13.43 -8.59
CA SER A 263 9.50 12.69 -9.55
C SER A 263 8.07 13.21 -9.54
N ASN A 264 7.53 13.48 -10.72
CA ASN A 264 6.19 14.01 -10.93
C ASN A 264 5.46 13.19 -12.00
N LYS A 265 4.35 12.58 -11.63
CA LYS A 265 3.52 11.75 -12.52
C LYS A 265 2.09 11.66 -12.00
N ARG A 266 1.15 11.43 -12.91
CA ARG A 266 -0.27 11.17 -12.60
C ARG A 266 -0.61 9.74 -12.92
N ILE A 267 -1.45 9.09 -12.11
CA ILE A 267 -1.91 7.72 -12.34
C ILE A 267 -3.29 7.74 -13.00
N ASP A 268 -3.41 7.05 -14.11
CA ASP A 268 -4.67 6.64 -14.69
C ASP A 268 -5.04 5.24 -14.15
N SER A 269 -5.96 5.18 -13.21
CA SER A 269 -6.39 3.94 -12.56
C SER A 269 -7.56 3.24 -13.26
N ARG A 270 -8.01 3.71 -14.44
CA ARG A 270 -9.17 3.15 -15.15
C ARG A 270 -8.98 1.69 -15.51
N GLY A 271 -7.80 1.30 -16.01
CA GLY A 271 -7.48 -0.10 -16.33
C GLY A 271 -7.61 -1.02 -15.12
N THR A 272 -7.10 -0.63 -13.95
CA THR A 272 -7.27 -1.35 -12.69
C THR A 272 -8.75 -1.49 -12.31
N ARG A 273 -9.53 -0.41 -12.41
CA ARG A 273 -10.96 -0.40 -12.07
C ARG A 273 -11.77 -1.33 -12.96
N GLU A 274 -11.54 -1.26 -14.25
CA GLU A 274 -12.21 -2.11 -15.25
C GLU A 274 -11.85 -3.59 -15.05
N ALA A 275 -10.56 -3.89 -14.90
CA ALA A 275 -10.09 -5.27 -14.73
C ALA A 275 -10.66 -5.93 -13.46
N LEU A 276 -10.80 -5.16 -12.38
CA LEU A 276 -11.25 -5.66 -11.09
C LEU A 276 -12.74 -5.41 -10.80
N GLY A 277 -13.43 -4.60 -11.62
CA GLY A 277 -14.77 -4.10 -11.31
C GLY A 277 -14.79 -3.40 -9.96
N TRP A 278 -13.76 -2.62 -9.69
CA TRP A 278 -13.54 -1.93 -8.42
C TRP A 278 -13.62 -0.43 -8.60
N ALA A 279 -14.09 0.25 -7.57
CA ALA A 279 -14.02 1.70 -7.46
C ALA A 279 -13.63 2.09 -6.04
N PRO A 280 -12.84 3.16 -5.84
CA PRO A 280 -12.51 3.64 -4.50
C PRO A 280 -13.76 4.15 -3.78
N ARG A 281 -13.86 3.89 -2.48
CA ARG A 281 -14.85 4.49 -1.58
C ARG A 281 -14.58 5.98 -1.40
N PHE A 282 -13.30 6.36 -1.42
CA PHE A 282 -12.84 7.74 -1.31
C PHE A 282 -12.25 8.18 -2.65
N PRO A 283 -13.10 8.67 -3.59
CA PRO A 283 -12.66 9.02 -4.93
C PRO A 283 -11.65 10.17 -4.96
N THR A 284 -11.61 11.03 -3.95
CA THR A 284 -10.57 12.04 -3.79
C THR A 284 -10.05 12.11 -2.34
N TYR A 285 -8.92 12.78 -2.13
CA TYR A 285 -8.41 13.01 -0.78
C TYR A 285 -9.37 13.84 0.08
N ARG A 286 -10.31 14.58 -0.54
CA ARG A 286 -11.26 15.44 0.16
C ARG A 286 -12.26 14.61 0.96
N GLU A 287 -12.87 13.63 0.32
CA GLU A 287 -13.78 12.70 1.00
C GLU A 287 -13.05 11.90 2.08
N GLY A 288 -11.84 11.40 1.76
CA GLY A 288 -11.06 10.62 2.70
C GLY A 288 -10.65 11.43 3.95
N LEU A 289 -10.18 12.67 3.78
CA LEU A 289 -9.84 13.53 4.92
C LEU A 289 -11.07 13.98 5.69
N THR A 290 -12.22 14.20 5.03
CA THR A 290 -13.48 14.56 5.69
C THR A 290 -13.98 13.41 6.58
N ASP A 291 -13.96 12.16 6.09
CA ASP A 291 -14.31 10.96 6.87
C ASP A 291 -13.38 10.80 8.08
N LEU A 292 -12.08 11.00 7.89
CA LEU A 292 -11.08 10.93 8.96
C LEU A 292 -11.28 12.03 10.03
N ALA A 293 -11.63 13.25 9.64
CA ALA A 293 -11.92 14.33 10.57
C ALA A 293 -13.18 14.03 11.40
N ALA A 294 -14.24 13.54 10.77
CA ALA A 294 -15.46 13.14 11.46
C ALA A 294 -15.22 12.02 12.49
N SER A 295 -14.38 11.03 12.12
CA SER A 295 -13.99 9.93 13.01
C SER A 295 -13.19 10.41 14.22
N LEU A 296 -12.32 11.40 14.08
CA LEU A 296 -11.58 12.00 15.21
C LEU A 296 -12.50 12.74 16.18
N ALA A 297 -13.49 13.49 15.67
CA ALA A 297 -14.46 14.20 16.48
C ALA A 297 -15.38 13.24 17.27
N GLY A 298 -15.79 12.13 16.66
CA GLY A 298 -16.68 11.13 17.29
C GLY A 298 -16.04 10.33 18.43
N HIS A 299 -14.72 10.23 18.49
CA HIS A 299 -14.01 9.49 19.54
C HIS A 299 -13.59 10.36 20.73
N GLY A 300 -14.07 11.60 20.83
CA GLY A 300 -13.78 12.49 21.97
C GLY A 300 -12.30 12.86 22.13
N THR A 301 -11.46 12.49 21.17
CA THR A 301 -10.07 12.95 21.09
C THR A 301 -10.10 14.34 20.49
N ALA A 302 -10.36 15.35 21.33
CA ALA A 302 -10.13 16.74 20.95
C ALA A 302 -8.74 16.81 20.32
N LEU A 303 -8.65 17.23 19.06
CA LEU A 303 -7.39 17.64 18.48
C LEU A 303 -6.83 18.69 19.45
N PRO A 304 -5.61 18.53 19.99
CA PRO A 304 -5.10 19.49 20.97
C PRO A 304 -5.14 20.87 20.34
N ASN A 305 -6.01 21.72 20.84
CA ASN A 305 -6.00 23.13 20.52
C ASN A 305 -4.62 23.64 20.92
N SER A 306 -3.82 23.98 19.93
CA SER A 306 -2.62 24.79 20.16
C SER A 306 -3.09 26.12 20.70
N ALA A 307 -3.05 26.28 22.04
CA ALA A 307 -3.02 27.57 22.62
C ALA A 307 -1.82 28.33 22.03
N LEU A 308 -2.10 29.53 21.58
CA LEU A 308 -1.31 30.65 21.07
C LEU A 308 0.18 30.63 21.42
#